data_ff6496023c658a7729c235f2b99e5fe2
#
_entry.id   ff6496023c658a7729c235f2b99e5fe2
#
_cell.length_a   1.000
_cell.length_b   1.000
_cell.length_c   1.000
_cell.angle_alpha   90.00
_cell.angle_beta   90.00
_cell.angle_gamma   90.00
#
_symmetry.space_group_name_H-M   'P 1'
#
loop_
_entity.id
_entity.type
_entity.pdbx_description
1 polymer ?
#
loop_
_entity_poly.entity_id
_entity_poly.type
_entity_poly.pdbx_seq_one_letter_code
_entity_poly.pdbx_strand_id
1 'polypeptide(L)'
;MCIRDRSLFTKNLIAFSDSPPPPGYYIHEVGGAPMGINKENSVVDKFNRLWRCKNVLVLDGACWPTSSWQSPTLTMMALSRRACLNLKKT
;
A
#
# COMPACT_ATOMS: atom_id res chain seq x y z
N MET A 1 -9.57 2.82 -12.95
CA MET A 1 -9.99 3.42 -14.24
C MET A 1 -9.29 2.63 -15.34
N CYS A 2 -10.00 1.74 -16.01
CA CYS A 2 -9.44 1.03 -17.15
C CYS A 2 -9.52 1.96 -18.35
N ILE A 3 -8.39 2.36 -18.91
CA ILE A 3 -8.34 3.12 -20.15
C ILE A 3 -8.66 2.11 -21.27
N ARG A 4 -9.93 2.00 -21.62
CA ARG A 4 -10.41 1.07 -22.64
C ARG A 4 -10.39 1.69 -24.03
N ASP A 5 -10.35 3.01 -24.10
CA ASP A 5 -10.30 3.71 -25.36
C ASP A 5 -8.85 4.01 -25.76
N ARG A 6 -8.31 3.14 -26.59
CA ARG A 6 -6.96 3.27 -27.15
C ARG A 6 -6.85 4.32 -28.23
N SER A 7 -7.97 4.72 -28.83
CA SER A 7 -7.96 5.59 -30.00
C SER A 7 -7.38 6.97 -29.73
N LEU A 8 -7.53 7.47 -28.49
CA LEU A 8 -7.04 8.77 -28.07
C LEU A 8 -5.52 8.81 -27.79
N PHE A 9 -4.89 7.64 -27.54
CA PHE A 9 -3.51 7.57 -27.05
C PHE A 9 -2.55 6.80 -27.95
N THR A 10 -3.05 6.17 -29.02
CA THR A 10 -2.25 5.25 -29.86
C THR A 10 -1.09 5.90 -30.59
N LYS A 11 -1.14 7.21 -30.86
CA LYS A 11 -0.08 7.89 -31.61
C LYS A 11 1.26 7.96 -30.88
N ASN A 12 1.24 7.90 -29.53
CA ASN A 12 2.44 8.03 -28.68
C ASN A 12 2.69 6.79 -27.84
N LEU A 13 1.96 5.69 -28.07
CA LEU A 13 2.10 4.48 -27.28
C LEU A 13 3.24 3.62 -27.86
N ILE A 14 4.33 3.48 -27.10
CA ILE A 14 5.50 2.69 -27.49
C ILE A 14 5.31 1.20 -27.14
N ALA A 15 4.65 0.91 -26.01
CA ALA A 15 4.35 -0.45 -25.59
C ALA A 15 3.03 -0.52 -24.83
N PHE A 16 2.28 -1.59 -25.05
CA PHE A 16 1.02 -1.85 -24.36
C PHE A 16 0.86 -3.35 -24.11
N SER A 17 0.51 -3.72 -22.87
CA SER A 17 0.13 -5.09 -22.52
C SER A 17 -1.37 -5.15 -22.27
N ASP A 18 -2.05 -6.05 -22.94
CA ASP A 18 -3.51 -6.22 -22.89
C ASP A 18 -3.93 -7.33 -21.90
N SER A 19 -2.98 -8.14 -21.49
CA SER A 19 -3.20 -9.23 -20.54
C SER A 19 -2.62 -8.88 -19.17
N PRO A 20 -3.31 -9.23 -18.08
CA PRO A 20 -2.73 -9.12 -16.75
C PRO A 20 -1.52 -10.06 -16.65
N PRO A 21 -0.42 -9.63 -16.01
CA PRO A 21 0.71 -10.52 -15.76
C PRO A 21 0.34 -11.61 -14.76
N PRO A 22 1.08 -12.72 -14.74
CA PRO A 22 0.84 -13.79 -13.79
C PRO A 22 1.07 -13.31 -12.33
N PRO A 23 0.44 -13.98 -11.34
CA PRO A 23 0.67 -13.69 -9.93
C PRO A 23 2.17 -13.72 -9.57
N GLY A 24 2.61 -12.77 -8.74
CA GLY A 24 4.01 -12.64 -8.35
C GLY A 24 4.92 -11.91 -9.34
N TYR A 25 4.37 -11.41 -10.43
CA TYR A 25 5.14 -10.64 -11.41
C TYR A 25 5.47 -9.21 -10.95
N TYR A 26 4.61 -8.61 -10.14
CA TYR A 26 4.80 -7.29 -9.57
C TYR A 26 5.33 -7.35 -8.13
N ILE A 27 5.92 -6.24 -7.69
CA ILE A 27 6.65 -6.13 -6.41
C ILE A 27 5.91 -5.31 -5.35
N HIS A 28 4.66 -4.96 -5.56
CA HIS A 28 3.90 -4.08 -4.68
C HIS A 28 2.81 -4.83 -3.89
N GLU A 29 3.17 -5.99 -3.33
CA GLU A 29 2.29 -6.77 -2.47
C GLU A 29 1.99 -6.00 -1.18
N VAL A 30 0.74 -6.09 -0.72
CA VAL A 30 0.24 -5.42 0.48
C VAL A 30 -0.64 -6.37 1.31
N GLY A 31 -0.96 -5.98 2.54
CA GLY A 31 -1.99 -6.64 3.34
C GLY A 31 -1.53 -7.77 4.25
N GLY A 32 -0.22 -7.98 4.40
CA GLY A 32 0.31 -9.00 5.32
C GLY A 32 0.04 -8.72 6.80
N ALA A 33 -0.10 -7.45 7.19
CA ALA A 33 -0.42 -7.01 8.54
C ALA A 33 -1.35 -5.79 8.49
N PRO A 34 -2.61 -5.94 8.04
CA PRO A 34 -3.48 -4.83 7.68
C PRO A 34 -3.80 -3.92 8.86
N MET A 35 -3.83 -2.62 8.56
CA MET A 35 -4.24 -1.56 9.48
C MET A 35 -5.76 -1.54 9.63
N GLY A 36 -6.23 -1.25 10.85
CA GLY A 36 -7.67 -1.11 11.09
C GLY A 36 -7.99 -0.40 12.39
N ILE A 37 -9.28 -0.29 12.64
CA ILE A 37 -9.82 0.40 13.81
C ILE A 37 -9.90 -0.54 15.01
N ASN A 38 -10.12 -1.84 14.76
CA ASN A 38 -10.34 -2.85 15.78
C ASN A 38 -9.26 -3.94 15.72
N LYS A 39 -8.83 -4.39 16.86
CA LYS A 39 -7.87 -5.50 17.02
C LYS A 39 -8.37 -6.86 16.54
N GLU A 40 -9.68 -7.01 16.32
CA GLU A 40 -10.33 -8.27 15.93
C GLU A 40 -10.20 -8.53 14.43
N ASN A 41 -10.11 -7.48 13.62
CA ASN A 41 -10.06 -7.56 12.16
C ASN A 41 -8.82 -6.87 11.55
N SER A 42 -7.85 -6.50 12.38
CA SER A 42 -6.61 -5.86 11.94
C SER A 42 -5.42 -6.27 12.81
N VAL A 43 -4.24 -6.08 12.26
CA VAL A 43 -2.98 -6.43 12.94
C VAL A 43 -2.34 -5.20 13.56
N VAL A 44 -2.45 -4.04 12.90
CA VAL A 44 -1.90 -2.77 13.39
C VAL A 44 -2.99 -1.70 13.53
N ASP A 45 -2.73 -0.75 14.42
CA ASP A 45 -3.59 0.41 14.64
C ASP A 45 -3.36 1.52 13.59
N LYS A 46 -4.11 2.63 13.71
CA LYS A 46 -4.02 3.80 12.82
C LYS A 46 -2.65 4.49 12.80
N PHE A 47 -1.76 4.17 13.72
CA PHE A 47 -0.39 4.69 13.78
C PHE A 47 0.66 3.62 13.48
N ASN A 48 0.27 2.56 12.78
CA ASN A 48 1.16 1.47 12.36
C ASN A 48 1.71 0.60 13.50
N ARG A 49 1.14 0.68 14.69
CA ARG A 49 1.57 -0.04 15.87
C ARG A 49 0.83 -1.37 15.99
N LEU A 50 1.53 -2.45 16.26
CA LEU A 50 0.90 -3.74 16.52
C LEU A 50 -0.02 -3.68 17.75
N TRP A 51 -1.23 -4.22 17.64
CA TRP A 51 -2.16 -4.31 18.75
C TRP A 51 -1.62 -5.15 19.91
N ARG A 52 -0.92 -6.24 19.59
CA ARG A 52 -0.37 -7.17 20.58
C ARG A 52 0.98 -6.73 21.15
N CYS A 53 1.72 -5.89 20.42
CA CYS A 53 3.09 -5.52 20.76
C CYS A 53 3.32 -4.05 20.45
N LYS A 54 3.02 -3.18 21.42
CA LYS A 54 2.98 -1.72 21.23
C LYS A 54 4.33 -1.06 20.93
N ASN A 55 5.44 -1.76 21.12
CA ASN A 55 6.78 -1.31 20.79
C ASN A 55 7.23 -1.72 19.38
N VAL A 56 6.34 -2.35 18.60
CA VAL A 56 6.62 -2.75 17.21
C VAL A 56 5.74 -1.96 16.25
N LEU A 57 6.36 -1.42 15.21
CA LEU A 57 5.72 -0.72 14.10
C LEU A 57 5.88 -1.50 12.80
N VAL A 58 4.84 -1.49 11.98
CA VAL A 58 4.88 -1.99 10.59
C VAL A 58 4.76 -0.79 9.66
N LEU A 59 5.84 -0.47 8.94
CA LEU A 59 5.98 0.79 8.20
C LEU A 59 5.97 0.63 6.68
N ASP A 60 5.90 -0.58 6.19
CA ASP A 60 5.87 -0.92 4.77
C ASP A 60 4.44 -1.18 4.24
N GLY A 61 4.34 -1.69 3.02
CA GLY A 61 3.05 -2.03 2.41
C GLY A 61 2.26 -3.13 3.14
N ALA A 62 2.88 -3.87 4.03
CA ALA A 62 2.20 -4.92 4.79
C ALA A 62 1.03 -4.36 5.62
N CYS A 63 1.12 -3.13 6.12
CA CYS A 63 0.07 -2.50 6.92
C CYS A 63 -1.13 -1.99 6.09
N TRP A 64 -1.08 -2.05 4.78
CA TRP A 64 -2.16 -1.57 3.93
C TRP A 64 -3.24 -2.63 3.74
N PRO A 65 -4.51 -2.31 3.95
CA PRO A 65 -5.60 -3.25 3.68
C PRO A 65 -5.85 -3.46 2.19
N THR A 66 -5.49 -2.50 1.36
CA THR A 66 -5.60 -2.54 -0.09
C THR A 66 -4.57 -1.65 -0.74
N SER A 67 -4.31 -1.86 -2.02
CA SER A 67 -3.41 -1.03 -2.82
C SER A 67 -4.13 -0.47 -4.05
N SER A 68 -3.61 0.64 -4.56
CA SER A 68 -3.98 1.17 -5.86
C SER A 68 -2.93 0.75 -6.90
N TRP A 69 -3.17 1.12 -8.14
CA TRP A 69 -2.27 0.85 -9.26
C TRP A 69 -1.07 1.80 -9.36
N GLN A 70 -1.05 2.88 -8.57
CA GLN A 70 0.08 3.81 -8.50
C GLN A 70 1.21 3.22 -7.65
N SER A 71 2.45 3.65 -7.94
CA SER A 71 3.62 3.30 -7.15
C SER A 71 3.46 3.77 -5.69
N PRO A 72 3.64 2.90 -4.69
CA PRO A 72 3.23 3.18 -3.31
C PRO A 72 4.28 3.88 -2.44
N THR A 73 5.53 4.03 -2.90
CA THR A 73 6.67 4.42 -2.07
C THR A 73 6.47 5.77 -1.36
N LEU A 74 5.94 6.78 -2.05
CA LEU A 74 5.71 8.10 -1.44
C LEU A 74 4.72 8.02 -0.28
N THR A 75 3.64 7.27 -0.45
CA THR A 75 2.63 7.05 0.59
C THR A 75 3.20 6.26 1.77
N MET A 76 4.04 5.24 1.52
CA MET A 76 4.75 4.50 2.58
C MET A 76 5.63 5.43 3.40
N MET A 77 6.40 6.31 2.76
CA MET A 77 7.25 7.28 3.44
C MET A 77 6.43 8.26 4.31
N ALA A 78 5.32 8.76 3.78
CA ALA A 78 4.43 9.67 4.52
C ALA A 78 3.83 9.00 5.77
N LEU A 79 3.35 7.76 5.64
CA LEU A 79 2.80 6.99 6.77
C LEU A 79 3.87 6.65 7.80
N SER A 80 5.07 6.27 7.37
CA SER A 80 6.21 6.01 8.25
C SER A 80 6.58 7.25 9.06
N ARG A 81 6.67 8.41 8.39
CA ARG A 81 6.92 9.68 9.07
C ARG A 81 5.84 10.01 10.10
N ARG A 82 4.57 9.82 9.76
CA ARG A 82 3.44 10.03 10.68
C ARG A 82 3.54 9.12 11.92
N ALA A 83 3.83 7.85 11.72
CA ALA A 83 4.00 6.88 12.81
C ALA A 83 5.15 7.26 13.75
N CYS A 84 6.32 7.62 13.19
CA CYS A 84 7.49 8.05 13.96
C CYS A 84 7.24 9.34 14.73
N LEU A 85 6.54 10.32 14.15
CA LEU A 85 6.18 11.55 14.87
C LEU A 85 5.21 11.28 16.02
N ASN A 86 4.32 10.30 15.88
CA ASN A 86 3.42 9.90 16.95
C ASN A 86 4.16 9.24 18.11
N LEU A 87 5.22 8.47 17.85
CA LEU A 87 6.07 7.89 18.90
C LEU A 87 6.72 8.93 19.80
N LYS A 88 7.12 10.07 19.24
CA LYS A 88 7.73 11.15 20.03
C LYS A 88 6.76 11.85 20.97
N LYS A 89 5.46 11.70 20.75
CA LYS A 89 4.40 12.31 21.58
C LYS A 89 3.92 11.41 22.72
N THR A 90 4.30 10.16 22.66
CA THR A 90 3.97 9.14 23.68
C THR A 90 5.15 8.81 24.52
#